data_257329f92cd57db657a16cbbf4f8fdbb
#
_entry.id   257329f92cd57db657a16cbbf4f8fdbb
#
_cell.length_a   1.000
_cell.length_b   1.000
_cell.length_c   1.000
_cell.angle_alpha   90.00
_cell.angle_beta   90.00
_cell.angle_gamma   90.00
#
_symmetry.space_group_name_H-M   'P 1'
#
loop_
_entity.id
_entity.type
_entity.pdbx_description
1 polymer ?
#
loop_
_entity_poly.entity_id
_entity_poly.type
_entity_poly.pdbx_seq_one_letter_code
_entity_poly.pdbx_strand_id
1 'polypeptide(L)'
;MNNKMKWLGLFVLAASLLLTACGAPASDPTPTATPEPTATAEPTATPEMSAAAEPTEEPTAEPVSQPTEEPSGIVNMAEEGRKLYAAQITRYAAALSEQWPEGRYFENGMSELASYYYEGDARANVGAFFPDLDGDGSPEMVIGAVLDADTDPVVLEIWTVRDGAPHMLAQSHARSRYFVEYLADENAWLIANEGSSGAASSVWLYYALQNGELALMQGVTTESGAWYMTYDTDFDVSNDTPSDEATGLAIVESHTGRYTALDYTPYTELP
;
A
#
# COMPACT_ATOMS: atom_id res chain seq x y z
N MET A 1 -43.28 -33.78 -16.24
CA MET A 1 -43.36 -33.32 -17.67
C MET A 1 -42.08 -32.55 -17.95
N ASN A 2 -41.35 -33.08 -18.94
CA ASN A 2 -40.05 -32.62 -19.44
C ASN A 2 -40.08 -31.22 -20.02
N ASN A 3 -39.01 -30.47 -19.86
CA ASN A 3 -38.37 -29.83 -21.01
C ASN A 3 -36.92 -29.45 -20.70
N LYS A 4 -36.02 -30.26 -21.26
CA LYS A 4 -34.61 -29.95 -21.46
C LYS A 4 -34.50 -29.11 -22.72
N MET A 5 -33.96 -27.93 -22.68
CA MET A 5 -33.59 -27.17 -23.87
C MET A 5 -32.09 -27.04 -23.95
N LYS A 6 -31.50 -27.82 -24.85
CA LYS A 6 -30.10 -27.76 -25.26
C LYS A 6 -29.92 -26.55 -26.17
N TRP A 7 -28.95 -25.70 -25.87
CA TRP A 7 -28.41 -24.77 -26.85
C TRP A 7 -27.02 -25.21 -27.26
N LEU A 8 -26.98 -25.66 -28.51
CA LEU A 8 -25.78 -25.93 -29.29
C LEU A 8 -25.41 -24.60 -29.97
N GLY A 9 -24.33 -23.98 -29.67
CA GLY A 9 -23.88 -22.73 -30.30
C GLY A 9 -22.60 -22.96 -31.10
N LEU A 10 -22.70 -22.66 -32.31
CA LEU A 10 -21.91 -22.75 -33.51
C LEU A 10 -20.54 -22.05 -33.37
N PHE A 11 -19.45 -22.80 -33.58
CA PHE A 11 -18.14 -22.29 -33.90
C PHE A 11 -18.10 -21.73 -35.32
N VAL A 12 -17.81 -20.47 -35.49
CA VAL A 12 -17.39 -19.89 -36.77
C VAL A 12 -15.92 -19.59 -36.72
N LEU A 13 -15.19 -20.42 -37.46
CA LEU A 13 -13.77 -20.27 -37.79
C LEU A 13 -13.68 -19.23 -38.90
N ALA A 14 -13.00 -18.13 -38.72
CA ALA A 14 -12.59 -17.23 -39.80
C ALA A 14 -11.06 -17.18 -39.82
N ALA A 15 -10.54 -17.88 -40.79
CA ALA A 15 -9.13 -17.83 -41.18
C ALA A 15 -8.92 -16.73 -42.21
N SER A 16 -7.67 -16.22 -42.28
CA SER A 16 -7.01 -15.56 -43.43
C SER A 16 -6.96 -14.04 -43.40
N LEU A 17 -5.85 -13.44 -43.57
CA LEU A 17 -5.10 -13.29 -44.82
C LEU A 17 -3.73 -12.63 -44.53
N LEU A 18 -2.70 -13.29 -44.95
CA LEU A 18 -1.34 -12.80 -45.12
C LEU A 18 -1.35 -11.67 -46.17
N LEU A 19 -0.86 -10.50 -45.81
CA LEU A 19 -0.41 -9.48 -46.74
C LEU A 19 1.04 -9.18 -46.49
N THR A 20 1.86 -9.75 -47.35
CA THR A 20 3.26 -9.40 -47.63
C THR A 20 3.29 -8.00 -48.17
N ALA A 21 3.98 -7.07 -47.50
CA ALA A 21 4.40 -5.81 -48.10
C ALA A 21 5.92 -5.71 -48.00
N CYS A 22 6.50 -5.60 -49.18
CA CYS A 22 7.94 -5.44 -49.47
C CYS A 22 8.57 -4.24 -48.79
N GLY A 23 9.86 -4.40 -48.55
CA GLY A 23 10.75 -3.52 -47.87
C GLY A 23 11.01 -2.15 -48.49
N ALA A 24 11.46 -1.27 -47.64
CA ALA A 24 12.31 -0.15 -47.95
C ALA A 24 13.59 -0.23 -47.12
N PRO A 25 14.75 0.16 -47.62
CA PRO A 25 16.03 -0.04 -46.97
C PRO A 25 16.17 0.89 -45.75
N ALA A 26 16.69 0.31 -44.68
CA ALA A 26 17.08 1.02 -43.48
C ALA A 26 18.23 2.02 -43.78
N SER A 27 18.04 3.28 -43.44
CA SER A 27 19.09 4.28 -43.40
C SER A 27 19.96 4.03 -42.16
N ASP A 28 21.26 3.91 -42.36
CA ASP A 28 22.27 3.80 -41.32
C ASP A 28 22.17 4.97 -40.33
N PRO A 29 22.22 4.73 -39.01
CA PRO A 29 22.35 5.81 -38.04
C PRO A 29 23.75 6.39 -38.07
N THR A 30 23.83 7.69 -38.37
CA THR A 30 25.05 8.49 -38.22
C THR A 30 25.53 8.42 -36.76
N PRO A 31 26.84 8.16 -36.50
CA PRO A 31 27.34 8.12 -35.14
C PRO A 31 27.32 9.51 -34.52
N THR A 32 26.54 9.64 -33.43
CA THR A 32 26.56 10.83 -32.57
C THR A 32 27.89 10.91 -31.84
N ALA A 33 28.58 12.05 -32.01
CA ALA A 33 29.86 12.31 -31.36
C ALA A 33 29.74 12.25 -29.84
N THR A 34 30.60 11.45 -29.21
CA THR A 34 30.80 11.39 -27.75
C THR A 34 31.30 12.75 -27.24
N PRO A 35 30.70 13.37 -26.25
CA PRO A 35 31.25 14.59 -25.66
C PRO A 35 32.55 14.29 -24.92
N GLU A 36 33.54 15.10 -25.17
CA GLU A 36 34.88 15.13 -24.58
C GLU A 36 34.76 15.42 -23.05
N PRO A 37 35.50 14.73 -22.18
CA PRO A 37 35.38 14.93 -20.72
C PRO A 37 35.93 16.31 -20.34
N THR A 38 35.11 17.12 -19.71
CA THR A 38 35.45 18.40 -19.09
C THR A 38 36.45 18.20 -17.95
N ALA A 39 37.54 18.94 -17.96
CA ALA A 39 38.62 18.90 -17.00
C ALA A 39 38.11 19.12 -15.56
N THR A 40 38.52 18.21 -14.68
CA THR A 40 38.34 18.27 -13.23
C THR A 40 39.11 19.46 -12.65
N ALA A 41 38.40 20.32 -11.94
CA ALA A 41 39.00 21.41 -11.18
C ALA A 41 39.85 20.89 -10.03
N GLU A 42 41.04 21.46 -9.85
CA GLU A 42 42.03 21.17 -8.82
C GLU A 42 41.49 21.57 -7.43
N PRO A 43 41.71 20.77 -6.36
CA PRO A 43 41.18 21.09 -5.03
C PRO A 43 41.94 22.23 -4.40
N THR A 44 41.21 23.25 -3.98
CA THR A 44 41.69 24.39 -3.21
C THR A 44 42.11 23.98 -1.81
N ALA A 45 43.28 24.48 -1.38
CA ALA A 45 43.93 24.18 -0.10
C ALA A 45 43.02 24.40 1.11
N THR A 46 43.04 23.44 2.03
CA THR A 46 42.47 23.48 3.38
C THR A 46 43.17 24.52 4.27
N PRO A 47 42.45 25.38 4.98
CA PRO A 47 43.06 26.20 6.01
C PRO A 47 43.35 25.36 7.25
N GLU A 48 44.55 25.53 7.76
CA GLU A 48 45.12 24.97 8.97
C GLU A 48 44.33 25.45 10.21
N MET A 49 43.68 24.53 10.94
CA MET A 49 42.94 24.85 12.17
C MET A 49 43.88 24.79 13.38
N SER A 50 43.99 25.93 14.04
CA SER A 50 44.69 26.18 15.30
C SER A 50 44.14 25.34 16.44
N ALA A 51 45.02 24.74 17.22
CA ALA A 51 44.72 24.01 18.43
C ALA A 51 44.05 24.91 19.49
N ALA A 52 42.92 24.45 20.02
CA ALA A 52 42.30 25.03 21.19
C ALA A 52 41.61 23.98 22.06
N ALA A 53 42.08 23.91 23.30
CA ALA A 53 41.41 23.56 24.56
C ALA A 53 40.80 22.16 24.70
N GLU A 54 41.31 21.43 25.68
CA GLU A 54 40.74 20.25 26.32
C GLU A 54 39.29 20.50 26.79
N PRO A 55 38.31 19.63 26.45
CA PRO A 55 37.01 19.66 27.10
C PRO A 55 37.07 18.88 28.43
N THR A 56 36.68 19.54 29.49
CA THR A 56 36.31 19.01 30.79
C THR A 56 35.23 17.93 30.61
N GLU A 57 35.46 16.75 31.18
CA GLU A 57 34.47 15.67 31.23
C GLU A 57 33.29 16.10 32.10
N GLU A 58 32.13 16.30 31.45
CA GLU A 58 30.83 16.42 32.09
C GLU A 58 30.24 15.01 32.25
N PRO A 59 29.63 14.65 33.39
CA PRO A 59 29.16 13.29 33.63
C PRO A 59 28.05 12.91 32.63
N THR A 60 28.32 11.85 31.89
CA THR A 60 27.35 11.20 30.99
C THR A 60 26.16 10.77 31.83
N ALA A 61 25.03 11.47 31.68
CA ALA A 61 23.73 10.98 32.12
C ALA A 61 23.39 9.77 31.26
N GLU A 62 23.11 8.64 31.91
CA GLU A 62 22.55 7.45 31.24
C GLU A 62 21.31 7.84 30.44
N PRO A 63 21.12 7.33 29.21
CA PRO A 63 19.90 7.57 28.46
C PRO A 63 18.73 6.91 29.22
N VAL A 64 17.92 7.74 29.86
CA VAL A 64 16.60 7.33 30.31
C VAL A 64 15.83 6.98 29.07
N SER A 65 15.55 5.68 28.89
CA SER A 65 14.58 5.21 27.90
C SER A 65 13.25 5.88 28.22
N GLN A 66 12.92 6.95 27.50
CA GLN A 66 11.56 7.47 27.50
C GLN A 66 10.66 6.36 26.97
N PRO A 67 9.58 6.02 27.68
CA PRO A 67 8.53 5.22 27.09
C PRO A 67 8.09 5.97 25.82
N THR A 68 8.07 5.30 24.68
CA THR A 68 7.40 5.80 23.48
C THR A 68 5.95 5.99 23.90
N GLU A 69 5.52 7.23 24.11
CA GLU A 69 4.10 7.52 24.32
C GLU A 69 3.40 7.11 23.03
N GLU A 70 2.52 6.12 23.14
CA GLU A 70 1.56 5.81 22.07
C GLU A 70 0.84 7.10 21.69
N PRO A 71 0.61 7.40 20.41
CA PRO A 71 -0.11 8.59 20.00
C PRO A 71 -1.46 8.60 20.72
N SER A 72 -1.68 9.65 21.52
CA SER A 72 -2.89 9.82 22.32
C SER A 72 -4.12 9.77 21.40
N GLY A 73 -4.87 8.67 21.43
CA GLY A 73 -6.09 8.50 20.65
C GLY A 73 -6.23 7.17 19.92
N ILE A 74 -5.15 6.46 19.63
CA ILE A 74 -5.24 5.14 18.98
C ILE A 74 -5.55 4.09 20.05
N VAL A 75 -6.72 3.47 19.95
CA VAL A 75 -7.17 2.40 20.86
C VAL A 75 -7.23 1.09 20.10
N ASN A 76 -6.63 0.04 20.66
CA ASN A 76 -6.73 -1.32 20.15
C ASN A 76 -7.84 -2.08 20.90
N MET A 77 -8.96 -2.33 20.23
CA MET A 77 -10.13 -3.04 20.78
C MET A 77 -10.00 -4.56 20.62
N ALA A 78 -8.83 -5.11 20.93
CA ALA A 78 -8.45 -6.49 20.61
C ALA A 78 -9.39 -7.57 21.17
N GLU A 79 -9.98 -7.38 22.37
CA GLU A 79 -10.87 -8.37 22.96
C GLU A 79 -12.17 -8.53 22.16
N GLU A 80 -12.77 -7.43 21.74
CA GLU A 80 -13.99 -7.42 20.94
C GLU A 80 -13.71 -7.83 19.49
N GLY A 81 -12.66 -7.27 18.89
CA GLY A 81 -12.24 -7.60 17.53
C GLY A 81 -11.96 -9.10 17.34
N ARG A 82 -11.26 -9.74 18.28
CA ARG A 82 -11.03 -11.21 18.24
C ARG A 82 -12.32 -12.02 18.22
N LYS A 83 -13.38 -11.56 18.85
CA LYS A 83 -14.70 -12.23 18.86
C LYS A 83 -15.41 -12.02 17.53
N LEU A 84 -15.42 -10.78 17.03
CA LEU A 84 -16.11 -10.42 15.79
C LEU A 84 -15.47 -11.10 14.57
N TYR A 85 -14.15 -11.17 14.52
CA TYR A 85 -13.39 -11.66 13.36
C TYR A 85 -12.77 -13.05 13.55
N ALA A 86 -13.26 -13.85 14.49
CA ALA A 86 -12.68 -15.15 14.85
C ALA A 86 -12.48 -16.09 13.65
N ALA A 87 -13.43 -16.13 12.73
CA ALA A 87 -13.34 -16.97 11.53
C ALA A 87 -12.24 -16.51 10.57
N GLN A 88 -12.09 -15.19 10.38
CA GLN A 88 -11.05 -14.57 9.54
C GLN A 88 -9.67 -14.78 10.15
N ILE A 89 -9.54 -14.58 11.46
CA ILE A 89 -8.30 -14.83 12.21
C ILE A 89 -7.88 -16.30 12.06
N THR A 90 -8.78 -17.24 12.29
CA THR A 90 -8.50 -18.68 12.14
C THR A 90 -8.07 -19.03 10.72
N ARG A 91 -8.74 -18.48 9.71
CA ARG A 91 -8.42 -18.70 8.29
C ARG A 91 -7.03 -18.17 7.93
N TYR A 92 -6.71 -16.96 8.41
CA TYR A 92 -5.41 -16.35 8.16
C TYR A 92 -4.29 -17.11 8.87
N ALA A 93 -4.50 -17.50 10.14
CA ALA A 93 -3.56 -18.31 10.90
C ALA A 93 -3.25 -19.65 10.22
N ALA A 94 -4.27 -20.31 9.64
CA ALA A 94 -4.09 -21.54 8.86
C ALA A 94 -3.26 -21.29 7.59
N ALA A 95 -3.56 -20.23 6.84
CA ALA A 95 -2.83 -19.86 5.63
C ALA A 95 -1.35 -19.60 5.90
N LEU A 96 -1.03 -18.87 6.97
CA LEU A 96 0.34 -18.59 7.40
C LEU A 96 1.06 -19.87 7.87
N SER A 97 0.39 -20.71 8.67
CA SER A 97 0.97 -21.97 9.18
C SER A 97 1.29 -22.98 8.07
N GLU A 98 0.44 -23.03 7.04
CA GLU A 98 0.61 -23.87 5.86
C GLU A 98 1.51 -23.24 4.80
N GLN A 99 1.93 -21.99 4.98
CA GLN A 99 2.70 -21.18 4.03
C GLN A 99 2.12 -21.24 2.62
N TRP A 100 0.88 -20.77 2.48
CA TRP A 100 0.21 -20.79 1.17
C TRP A 100 1.00 -19.99 0.12
N PRO A 101 1.13 -20.50 -1.11
CA PRO A 101 1.71 -19.73 -2.21
C PRO A 101 0.77 -18.57 -2.60
N GLU A 102 1.30 -17.53 -3.24
CA GLU A 102 0.57 -16.34 -3.70
C GLU A 102 -0.76 -16.68 -4.38
N GLY A 103 -0.75 -17.59 -5.35
CA GLY A 103 -1.96 -18.00 -6.08
C GLY A 103 -3.05 -18.56 -5.18
N ARG A 104 -2.71 -19.27 -4.09
CA ARG A 104 -3.71 -19.79 -3.16
C ARG A 104 -4.34 -18.70 -2.29
N TYR A 105 -3.58 -17.67 -1.91
CA TYR A 105 -4.15 -16.48 -1.26
C TYR A 105 -5.15 -15.82 -2.18
N PHE A 106 -4.75 -15.51 -3.40
CA PHE A 106 -5.59 -14.86 -4.40
C PHE A 106 -6.88 -15.65 -4.68
N GLU A 107 -6.79 -16.96 -4.93
CA GLU A 107 -7.96 -17.85 -5.15
C GLU A 107 -8.93 -17.87 -3.96
N ASN A 108 -8.43 -17.59 -2.77
CA ASN A 108 -9.22 -17.52 -1.55
C ASN A 108 -9.65 -16.10 -1.17
N GLY A 109 -9.39 -15.08 -2.02
CA GLY A 109 -9.73 -13.69 -1.73
C GLY A 109 -8.98 -13.15 -0.51
N MET A 110 -7.71 -13.48 -0.37
CA MET A 110 -6.80 -13.00 0.67
C MET A 110 -5.60 -12.33 0.01
N SER A 111 -4.98 -11.38 0.71
CA SER A 111 -3.81 -10.67 0.18
C SER A 111 -2.63 -11.62 -0.03
N GLU A 112 -2.19 -11.74 -1.28
CA GLU A 112 -1.01 -12.52 -1.65
C GLU A 112 0.28 -11.97 -1.06
N LEU A 113 0.29 -10.70 -0.65
CA LEU A 113 1.45 -10.07 -0.02
C LEU A 113 1.82 -10.72 1.31
N ALA A 114 0.88 -11.43 1.96
CA ALA A 114 1.18 -12.21 3.16
C ALA A 114 2.29 -13.25 2.93
N SER A 115 2.41 -13.78 1.71
CA SER A 115 3.45 -14.75 1.35
C SER A 115 4.87 -14.17 1.37
N TYR A 116 5.02 -12.85 1.36
CA TYR A 116 6.32 -12.17 1.41
C TYR A 116 6.95 -12.18 2.81
N TYR A 117 6.18 -12.57 3.83
CA TYR A 117 6.59 -12.55 5.23
C TYR A 117 6.90 -13.95 5.81
N TYR A 118 7.29 -14.91 4.95
CA TYR A 118 7.53 -16.31 5.35
C TYR A 118 8.93 -16.58 5.89
N GLU A 119 9.78 -15.58 6.00
CA GLU A 119 11.09 -15.78 6.62
C GLU A 119 10.91 -16.09 8.12
N GLY A 120 11.44 -17.23 8.56
CA GLY A 120 11.27 -17.70 9.93
C GLY A 120 9.86 -18.23 10.22
N ASP A 121 9.21 -17.69 11.26
CA ASP A 121 7.82 -18.00 11.61
C ASP A 121 6.87 -16.98 11.00
N ALA A 122 6.19 -17.36 9.94
CA ALA A 122 5.22 -16.50 9.25
C ALA A 122 4.14 -15.93 10.19
N ARG A 123 3.73 -16.68 11.22
CA ARG A 123 2.75 -16.23 12.20
C ARG A 123 3.28 -15.16 13.15
N ALA A 124 4.60 -15.09 13.33
CA ALA A 124 5.23 -14.02 14.11
C ALA A 124 5.37 -12.74 13.29
N ASN A 125 5.44 -12.85 11.96
CA ASN A 125 5.71 -11.75 11.04
C ASN A 125 4.43 -11.05 10.52
N VAL A 126 3.26 -11.65 10.70
CA VAL A 126 1.97 -11.07 10.32
C VAL A 126 1.08 -11.02 11.56
N GLY A 127 0.33 -9.95 11.70
CA GLY A 127 -0.53 -9.72 12.87
C GLY A 127 -1.84 -9.01 12.51
N ALA A 128 -2.66 -8.80 13.52
CA ALA A 128 -3.87 -8.02 13.42
C ALA A 128 -3.93 -6.92 14.48
N PHE A 129 -4.53 -5.80 14.10
CA PHE A 129 -4.83 -4.66 14.96
C PHE A 129 -6.33 -4.34 14.82
N PHE A 130 -6.97 -3.85 15.90
CA PHE A 130 -8.41 -3.67 15.94
C PHE A 130 -8.79 -2.23 16.34
N PRO A 131 -8.61 -1.25 15.43
CA PRO A 131 -9.02 0.13 15.67
C PRO A 131 -10.52 0.31 15.44
N ASP A 132 -11.06 1.41 15.92
CA ASP A 132 -12.35 1.95 15.52
C ASP A 132 -12.07 2.99 14.41
N LEU A 133 -12.19 2.58 13.13
CA LEU A 133 -11.79 3.43 12.00
C LEU A 133 -12.84 4.48 11.63
N ASP A 134 -14.12 4.26 11.93
CA ASP A 134 -15.21 5.19 11.59
C ASP A 134 -15.83 5.88 12.80
N GLY A 135 -15.39 5.55 14.01
CA GLY A 135 -15.85 6.15 15.25
C GLY A 135 -17.24 5.67 15.70
N ASP A 136 -17.70 4.51 15.21
CA ASP A 136 -19.01 3.95 15.55
C ASP A 136 -19.02 3.14 16.86
N GLY A 137 -17.81 2.88 17.41
CA GLY A 137 -17.60 2.13 18.63
C GLY A 137 -17.43 0.63 18.42
N SER A 138 -17.43 0.15 17.18
CA SER A 138 -17.11 -1.22 16.80
C SER A 138 -15.71 -1.29 16.21
N PRO A 139 -14.88 -2.30 16.54
CA PRO A 139 -13.56 -2.39 15.93
C PRO A 139 -13.63 -2.90 14.50
N GLU A 140 -12.85 -2.31 13.63
CA GLU A 140 -12.39 -2.92 12.39
C GLU A 140 -11.26 -3.91 12.68
N MET A 141 -10.97 -4.78 11.71
CA MET A 141 -9.76 -5.61 11.75
C MET A 141 -8.82 -5.19 10.62
N VAL A 142 -7.64 -4.75 11.00
CA VAL A 142 -6.54 -4.43 10.07
C VAL A 142 -5.50 -5.52 10.19
N ILE A 143 -5.17 -6.17 9.08
CA ILE A 143 -4.12 -7.19 9.00
C ILE A 143 -2.90 -6.55 8.34
N GLY A 144 -1.73 -6.74 8.92
CA GLY A 144 -0.48 -6.19 8.39
C GLY A 144 0.73 -6.98 8.83
N ALA A 145 1.89 -6.57 8.36
CA ALA A 145 3.15 -7.15 8.78
C ALA A 145 3.58 -6.57 10.13
N VAL A 146 4.10 -7.42 11.00
CA VAL A 146 4.81 -7.01 12.22
C VAL A 146 6.21 -6.60 11.80
N LEU A 147 6.43 -5.30 11.63
CA LEU A 147 7.61 -4.73 10.98
C LEU A 147 8.48 -3.96 11.99
N ASP A 148 9.74 -3.82 11.62
CA ASP A 148 10.61 -2.82 12.23
C ASP A 148 10.19 -1.41 11.78
N ALA A 149 10.49 -0.40 12.61
CA ALA A 149 10.05 0.98 12.41
C ALA A 149 10.47 1.64 11.08
N ASP A 150 11.43 1.04 10.36
CA ASP A 150 11.97 1.57 9.10
C ASP A 150 11.29 0.98 7.85
N THR A 151 10.25 0.16 8.01
CA THR A 151 9.57 -0.51 6.89
C THR A 151 8.23 0.18 6.60
N ASP A 152 7.87 0.29 5.31
CA ASP A 152 6.58 0.86 4.90
C ASP A 152 5.41 0.11 5.56
N PRO A 153 4.49 0.80 6.25
CA PRO A 153 3.41 0.19 7.02
C PRO A 153 2.24 -0.24 6.11
N VAL A 154 2.53 -1.11 5.14
CA VAL A 154 1.51 -1.65 4.22
C VAL A 154 0.52 -2.50 4.99
N VAL A 155 -0.76 -2.18 4.83
CA VAL A 155 -1.88 -2.98 5.31
C VAL A 155 -2.16 -4.08 4.30
N LEU A 156 -2.29 -5.33 4.74
CA LEU A 156 -2.65 -6.46 3.88
C LEU A 156 -4.14 -6.50 3.59
N GLU A 157 -4.96 -6.39 4.64
CA GLU A 157 -6.43 -6.40 4.53
C GLU A 157 -7.06 -5.49 5.58
N ILE A 158 -8.21 -4.90 5.24
CA ILE A 158 -9.08 -4.16 6.17
C ILE A 158 -10.47 -4.79 6.12
N TRP A 159 -11.02 -5.08 7.29
CA TRP A 159 -12.33 -5.68 7.46
C TRP A 159 -13.17 -4.83 8.40
N THR A 160 -14.46 -4.69 8.11
CA THR A 160 -15.48 -4.10 8.98
C THR A 160 -16.62 -5.07 9.26
N VAL A 161 -17.54 -4.69 10.13
CA VAL A 161 -18.81 -5.41 10.33
C VAL A 161 -19.93 -4.67 9.61
N ARG A 162 -20.57 -5.35 8.66
CA ARG A 162 -21.74 -4.85 7.96
C ARG A 162 -22.88 -5.87 8.05
N ASP A 163 -24.08 -5.43 8.42
CA ASP A 163 -25.24 -6.30 8.61
C ASP A 163 -24.99 -7.45 9.62
N GLY A 164 -24.14 -7.20 10.63
CA GLY A 164 -23.77 -8.17 11.65
C GLY A 164 -22.79 -9.25 11.20
N ALA A 165 -22.13 -9.09 10.06
CA ALA A 165 -21.13 -10.02 9.54
C ALA A 165 -19.86 -9.31 9.08
N PRO A 166 -18.67 -9.94 9.25
CA PRO A 166 -17.43 -9.43 8.72
C PRO A 166 -17.49 -9.25 7.20
N HIS A 167 -17.09 -8.06 6.74
CA HIS A 167 -17.02 -7.66 5.36
C HIS A 167 -15.64 -7.06 5.05
N MET A 168 -14.99 -7.55 3.99
CA MET A 168 -13.69 -7.01 3.58
C MET A 168 -13.88 -5.70 2.82
N LEU A 169 -13.24 -4.64 3.32
CA LEU A 169 -13.24 -3.30 2.74
C LEU A 169 -12.13 -3.11 1.71
N ALA A 170 -10.94 -3.60 2.04
CA ALA A 170 -9.75 -3.37 1.25
C ALA A 170 -8.80 -4.56 1.34
N GLN A 171 -8.06 -4.78 0.27
CA GLN A 171 -7.06 -5.82 0.15
C GLN A 171 -5.89 -5.32 -0.68
N SER A 172 -4.68 -5.38 -0.13
CA SER A 172 -3.47 -5.02 -0.86
C SER A 172 -3.03 -6.11 -1.81
N HIS A 173 -2.51 -5.68 -2.95
CA HIS A 173 -1.94 -6.50 -4.00
C HIS A 173 -0.57 -5.94 -4.42
N ALA A 174 0.19 -6.67 -5.21
CA ALA A 174 1.52 -6.25 -5.64
C ALA A 174 1.57 -4.86 -6.30
N ARG A 175 0.46 -4.42 -6.95
CA ARG A 175 0.35 -3.13 -7.64
C ARG A 175 -0.68 -2.16 -7.05
N SER A 176 -1.28 -2.51 -5.92
CA SER A 176 -2.27 -1.68 -5.25
C SER A 176 -2.15 -1.94 -3.77
N ARG A 177 -1.60 -1.01 -3.03
CA ARG A 177 -1.28 -1.15 -1.61
C ARG A 177 -2.14 -0.21 -0.80
N TYR A 178 -2.61 -0.69 0.32
CA TYR A 178 -3.36 0.10 1.28
C TYR A 178 -2.51 0.45 2.49
N PHE A 179 -2.81 1.60 3.05
CA PHE A 179 -2.20 2.15 4.26
C PHE A 179 -3.30 2.78 5.12
N VAL A 180 -3.00 3.05 6.38
CA VAL A 180 -3.85 3.84 7.25
C VAL A 180 -3.08 5.05 7.77
N GLU A 181 -3.76 6.18 7.92
CA GLU A 181 -3.22 7.41 8.48
C GLU A 181 -4.13 7.86 9.63
N TYR A 182 -3.58 8.04 10.83
CA TYR A 182 -4.32 8.61 11.94
C TYR A 182 -4.13 10.13 12.00
N LEU A 183 -5.21 10.86 11.86
CA LEU A 183 -5.28 12.31 11.93
C LEU A 183 -5.51 12.73 13.38
N ALA A 184 -4.44 12.93 14.14
CA ALA A 184 -4.52 13.17 15.58
C ALA A 184 -5.34 14.42 15.94
N ASP A 185 -5.24 15.48 15.13
CA ASP A 185 -5.98 16.74 15.37
C ASP A 185 -7.51 16.58 15.18
N GLU A 186 -7.92 15.63 14.36
CA GLU A 186 -9.31 15.34 14.03
C GLU A 186 -9.85 14.13 14.78
N ASN A 187 -8.97 13.36 15.43
CA ASN A 187 -9.27 12.06 16.01
C ASN A 187 -9.98 11.15 15.00
N ALA A 188 -9.45 11.07 13.79
CA ALA A 188 -10.05 10.39 12.66
C ALA A 188 -9.01 9.56 11.91
N TRP A 189 -9.50 8.59 11.12
CA TRP A 189 -8.66 7.77 10.27
C TRP A 189 -8.92 8.06 8.80
N LEU A 190 -7.85 8.02 8.01
CA LEU A 190 -7.91 7.89 6.57
C LEU A 190 -7.35 6.52 6.16
N ILE A 191 -7.93 5.98 5.10
CA ILE A 191 -7.42 4.78 4.42
C ILE A 191 -6.88 5.25 3.09
N ALA A 192 -5.60 5.05 2.84
CA ALA A 192 -4.97 5.42 1.59
C ALA A 192 -4.77 4.18 0.71
N ASN A 193 -4.96 4.34 -0.59
CA ASN A 193 -4.58 3.36 -1.60
C ASN A 193 -3.58 3.96 -2.56
N GLU A 194 -2.43 3.32 -2.71
CA GLU A 194 -1.44 3.63 -3.72
C GLU A 194 -1.40 2.51 -4.75
N GLY A 195 -1.65 2.84 -5.99
CA GLY A 195 -1.78 1.86 -7.04
C GLY A 195 -1.16 2.26 -8.37
N SER A 196 -1.08 1.28 -9.27
CA SER A 196 -0.59 1.47 -10.63
C SER A 196 -1.28 0.49 -11.56
N SER A 197 -1.92 1.00 -12.60
CA SER A 197 -2.52 0.18 -13.66
C SER A 197 -1.52 -0.17 -14.77
N GLY A 198 -0.32 0.43 -14.77
CA GLY A 198 0.72 0.21 -15.77
C GLY A 198 1.99 1.00 -15.50
N ALA A 199 2.94 0.97 -16.42
CA ALA A 199 4.21 1.69 -16.27
C ALA A 199 4.07 3.23 -16.37
N ALA A 200 2.97 3.73 -16.92
CA ALA A 200 2.74 5.14 -17.15
C ALA A 200 1.53 5.69 -16.38
N SER A 201 0.95 4.90 -15.49
CA SER A 201 -0.26 5.25 -14.76
C SER A 201 -0.12 4.89 -13.29
N SER A 202 -0.36 5.85 -12.41
CA SER A 202 -0.36 5.69 -10.96
C SER A 202 -1.58 6.38 -10.37
N VAL A 203 -2.01 5.90 -9.20
CA VAL A 203 -3.16 6.44 -8.50
C VAL A 203 -2.89 6.50 -7.00
N TRP A 204 -3.37 7.55 -6.36
CA TRP A 204 -3.39 7.74 -4.91
C TRP A 204 -4.80 8.15 -4.52
N LEU A 205 -5.46 7.32 -3.73
CA LEU A 205 -6.83 7.51 -3.31
C LEU A 205 -6.92 7.54 -1.78
N TYR A 206 -7.63 8.52 -1.25
CA TYR A 206 -7.76 8.72 0.19
C TYR A 206 -9.24 8.62 0.59
N TYR A 207 -9.53 7.68 1.47
CA TYR A 207 -10.89 7.33 1.87
C TYR A 207 -11.11 7.59 3.35
N ALA A 208 -12.34 7.96 3.70
CA ALA A 208 -12.89 7.75 5.04
C ALA A 208 -13.73 6.47 5.04
N LEU A 209 -13.76 5.75 6.17
CA LEU A 209 -14.76 4.71 6.39
C LEU A 209 -16.06 5.37 6.84
N GLN A 210 -17.16 5.11 6.15
CA GLN A 210 -18.46 5.68 6.45
C GLN A 210 -19.56 4.64 6.25
N ASN A 211 -20.32 4.34 7.29
CA ASN A 211 -21.40 3.36 7.23
C ASN A 211 -20.95 1.97 6.70
N GLY A 212 -19.75 1.55 7.05
CA GLY A 212 -19.17 0.27 6.61
C GLY A 212 -18.74 0.22 5.14
N GLU A 213 -18.53 1.38 4.50
CA GLU A 213 -18.06 1.49 3.11
C GLU A 213 -16.94 2.54 3.00
N LEU A 214 -16.04 2.36 2.02
CA LEU A 214 -15.00 3.34 1.73
C LEU A 214 -15.59 4.51 0.94
N ALA A 215 -15.62 5.69 1.53
CA ALA A 215 -16.02 6.93 0.87
C ALA A 215 -14.78 7.67 0.39
N LEU A 216 -14.63 7.83 -0.93
CA LEU A 216 -13.50 8.57 -1.51
C LEU A 216 -13.61 10.04 -1.11
N MET A 217 -12.58 10.53 -0.43
CA MET A 217 -12.48 11.94 0.01
C MET A 217 -11.66 12.77 -0.98
N GLN A 218 -10.59 12.19 -1.49
CA GLN A 218 -9.68 12.82 -2.43
C GLN A 218 -8.91 11.76 -3.20
N GLY A 219 -8.61 12.05 -4.46
CA GLY A 219 -7.76 11.20 -5.28
C GLY A 219 -6.91 11.97 -6.26
N VAL A 220 -5.77 11.40 -6.59
CA VAL A 220 -4.84 11.88 -7.61
C VAL A 220 -4.51 10.73 -8.53
N THR A 221 -4.59 10.97 -9.83
CA THR A 221 -4.23 9.99 -10.86
C THR A 221 -3.19 10.58 -11.79
N THR A 222 -2.25 9.77 -12.25
CA THR A 222 -1.36 10.14 -13.35
C THR A 222 -1.52 9.19 -14.51
N GLU A 223 -1.52 9.72 -15.72
CA GLU A 223 -1.48 8.91 -16.93
C GLU A 223 -0.56 9.55 -17.98
N SER A 224 0.44 8.78 -18.43
CA SER A 224 1.40 9.22 -19.45
C SER A 224 2.07 10.57 -19.14
N GLY A 225 2.30 10.85 -17.84
CA GLY A 225 2.93 12.09 -17.36
C GLY A 225 1.97 13.27 -17.16
N ALA A 226 0.69 13.12 -17.47
CA ALA A 226 -0.34 14.09 -17.11
C ALA A 226 -0.92 13.77 -15.71
N TRP A 227 -1.35 14.82 -15.00
CA TRP A 227 -1.88 14.74 -13.64
C TRP A 227 -3.35 15.10 -13.62
N TYR A 228 -4.11 14.41 -12.78
CA TYR A 228 -5.55 14.59 -12.64
C TYR A 228 -5.97 14.49 -11.18
N MET A 229 -7.03 15.22 -10.83
CA MET A 229 -7.79 15.02 -9.60
C MET A 229 -8.92 14.06 -9.91
N THR A 230 -8.96 12.92 -9.25
CA THR A 230 -10.01 11.92 -9.42
C THR A 230 -11.03 12.00 -8.29
N TYR A 231 -12.28 11.70 -8.62
CA TYR A 231 -13.42 11.69 -7.69
C TYR A 231 -14.17 10.35 -7.74
N ASP A 232 -13.59 9.36 -8.40
CA ASP A 232 -14.07 7.99 -8.47
C ASP A 232 -12.90 6.98 -8.39
N THR A 233 -13.18 5.71 -8.55
CA THR A 233 -12.21 4.62 -8.37
C THR A 233 -12.05 3.76 -9.62
N ASP A 234 -12.50 4.25 -10.78
CA ASP A 234 -12.53 3.44 -12.01
C ASP A 234 -11.23 3.46 -12.82
N PHE A 235 -10.25 4.30 -12.42
CA PHE A 235 -8.96 4.49 -13.12
C PHE A 235 -9.08 5.05 -14.54
N ASP A 236 -10.26 5.55 -14.93
CA ASP A 236 -10.51 6.19 -16.23
C ASP A 236 -10.39 7.71 -16.10
N VAL A 237 -9.24 8.26 -16.50
CA VAL A 237 -8.99 9.71 -16.42
C VAL A 237 -9.88 10.57 -17.32
N SER A 238 -10.75 9.97 -18.15
CA SER A 238 -11.64 10.73 -19.03
C SER A 238 -12.68 11.56 -18.30
N ASN A 239 -13.01 11.16 -17.06
CA ASN A 239 -13.94 11.86 -16.18
C ASN A 239 -13.22 12.70 -15.11
N ASP A 240 -11.91 12.60 -15.02
CA ASP A 240 -11.10 13.28 -14.03
C ASP A 240 -10.86 14.76 -14.40
N THR A 241 -10.58 15.57 -13.40
CA THR A 241 -10.26 16.98 -13.60
C THR A 241 -8.73 17.13 -13.85
N PRO A 242 -8.29 17.66 -15.01
CA PRO A 242 -6.87 17.92 -15.24
C PRO A 242 -6.27 18.80 -14.14
N SER A 243 -5.08 18.45 -13.70
CA SER A 243 -4.30 19.18 -12.69
C SER A 243 -2.88 19.43 -13.18
N ASP A 244 -2.16 20.29 -12.49
CA ASP A 244 -0.71 20.39 -12.67
C ASP A 244 0.03 19.45 -11.70
N GLU A 245 1.26 19.10 -12.06
CA GLU A 245 2.12 18.22 -11.28
C GLU A 245 2.32 18.73 -9.84
N ALA A 246 2.55 20.05 -9.67
CA ALA A 246 2.83 20.61 -8.35
C ALA A 246 1.63 20.47 -7.41
N THR A 247 0.42 20.65 -7.91
CA THR A 247 -0.82 20.45 -7.13
C THR A 247 -1.02 18.98 -6.77
N GLY A 248 -0.89 18.08 -7.76
CA GLY A 248 -1.05 16.64 -7.52
C GLY A 248 0.02 16.11 -6.55
N LEU A 249 1.27 16.47 -6.75
CA LEU A 249 2.38 16.06 -5.91
C LEU A 249 2.24 16.57 -4.46
N ALA A 250 1.79 17.82 -4.28
CA ALA A 250 1.56 18.37 -2.94
C ALA A 250 0.52 17.58 -2.13
N ILE A 251 -0.51 17.06 -2.80
CA ILE A 251 -1.50 16.19 -2.15
C ILE A 251 -0.86 14.86 -1.77
N VAL A 252 -0.18 14.20 -2.71
CA VAL A 252 0.48 12.92 -2.44
C VAL A 252 1.49 13.05 -1.29
N GLU A 253 2.36 14.06 -1.32
CA GLU A 253 3.35 14.32 -0.27
C GLU A 253 2.73 14.68 1.08
N SER A 254 1.52 15.24 1.11
CA SER A 254 0.83 15.55 2.35
C SER A 254 0.39 14.30 3.12
N HIS A 255 0.31 13.14 2.49
CA HIS A 255 -0.07 11.85 3.08
C HIS A 255 1.08 10.85 3.12
N THR A 256 1.85 10.72 2.03
CA THR A 256 3.01 9.82 1.97
C THR A 256 4.03 10.21 3.06
N GLY A 257 4.41 9.24 3.89
CA GLY A 257 5.28 9.46 5.04
C GLY A 257 4.54 9.82 6.35
N ARG A 258 3.20 9.93 6.31
CA ARG A 258 2.35 10.06 7.48
C ARG A 258 1.54 8.80 7.78
N TYR A 259 1.75 7.75 7.00
CA TYR A 259 1.08 6.47 7.24
C TYR A 259 1.45 5.94 8.61
N THR A 260 0.43 5.53 9.34
CA THR A 260 0.57 5.10 10.73
C THR A 260 1.03 3.65 10.79
N ALA A 261 2.18 3.41 11.41
CA ALA A 261 2.60 2.07 11.78
C ALA A 261 1.72 1.60 12.95
N LEU A 262 1.04 0.46 12.78
CA LEU A 262 0.19 -0.11 13.80
C LEU A 262 0.96 -1.15 14.62
N ASP A 263 0.72 -1.19 15.92
CA ASP A 263 1.26 -2.22 16.83
C ASP A 263 0.45 -3.52 16.71
N TYR A 264 0.75 -4.29 15.66
CA TYR A 264 0.02 -5.53 15.37
C TYR A 264 0.27 -6.61 16.42
N THR A 265 -0.79 -7.23 16.91
CA THR A 265 -0.71 -8.48 17.66
C THR A 265 -0.36 -9.62 16.68
N PRO A 266 0.80 -10.29 16.81
CA PRO A 266 1.20 -11.37 15.92
C PRO A 266 0.20 -12.55 15.95
N TYR A 267 0.09 -13.28 14.83
CA TYR A 267 -0.75 -14.48 14.75
C TYR A 267 -0.27 -15.63 15.65
N THR A 268 0.93 -15.57 16.20
CA THR A 268 1.38 -16.47 17.29
C THR A 268 0.66 -16.23 18.60
N GLU A 269 0.09 -15.04 18.82
CA GLU A 269 -0.61 -14.63 20.03
C GLU A 269 -2.13 -14.52 19.84
N LEU A 270 -2.59 -14.68 18.60
CA LEU A 270 -4.00 -14.76 18.26
C LEU A 270 -4.49 -16.22 18.34
N PRO A 271 -5.76 -16.46 18.69
CA PRO A 271 -6.32 -17.81 18.90
C PRO A 271 -6.39 -18.66 17.62
#